data_3713fb279e70e9f0b90d45eca72d42cb
#
_entry.id   3713fb279e70e9f0b90d45eca72d42cb
#
_cell.length_a   1.000
_cell.length_b   1.000
_cell.length_c   1.000
_cell.angle_alpha   90.00
_cell.angle_beta   90.00
_cell.angle_gamma   90.00
#
_symmetry.space_group_name_H-M   'P 1'
#
loop_
_entity.id
_entity.type
_entity.pdbx_description
1 polymer ?
#
loop_
_entity_poly.entity_id
_entity_poly.type
_entity_poly.pdbx_seq_one_letter_code
_entity_poly.pdbx_strand_id
1 'polypeptide(L)'
;EPGQRWQWLIEHWQPYAVQTDQGQDQGLLTGYFEPELQLRRARDDAHQVPLYALPHGWQSGQRWHTRQVMDSDPALQQALADKVIAWAADPIEALVLQIQGSGRATITEPDGSQRRVRLAFAGHNGHPYRSIGRWLLDQGETRDGSWDGITAWVRAHPQRLQSLLWVNPRVVFFREEPLAPQAADIGPRGAQGVPLTPRRSVAVDPNSVPYGTALWLQTEGVALSGARMVVAQDTGGAIVGAVRAYFFTGWGQAAKDTEYQLKQRMRWWALLPRTVPLDQPTSTKGTGDG
;
A
#
# COMPACT_ATOMS: atom_id res chain seq x y z
N GLU A 1 24.73 -2.95 24.38
CA GLU A 1 25.14 -1.65 23.80
C GLU A 1 24.99 -1.65 22.28
N PRO A 2 24.73 -0.51 21.61
CA PRO A 2 24.54 -0.48 20.15
C PRO A 2 25.71 -1.10 19.37
N GLY A 3 26.96 -0.85 19.78
CA GLY A 3 28.15 -1.40 19.14
C GLY A 3 28.22 -2.93 19.15
N GLN A 4 27.84 -3.55 20.25
CA GLN A 4 27.86 -5.03 20.39
C GLN A 4 26.80 -5.70 19.47
N ARG A 5 25.65 -5.05 19.24
CA ARG A 5 24.61 -5.56 18.33
C ARG A 5 25.07 -5.55 16.88
N TRP A 6 25.77 -4.50 16.46
CA TRP A 6 26.35 -4.42 15.12
C TRP A 6 27.45 -5.45 14.91
N GLN A 7 28.34 -5.61 15.90
CA GLN A 7 29.40 -6.63 15.88
C GLN A 7 28.78 -8.01 15.69
N TRP A 8 27.76 -8.36 16.49
CA TRP A 8 27.07 -9.64 16.39
C TRP A 8 26.44 -9.85 15.00
N LEU A 9 25.77 -8.81 14.43
CA LEU A 9 25.21 -8.90 13.08
C LEU A 9 26.28 -9.19 12.03
N ILE A 10 27.40 -8.48 12.07
CA ILE A 10 28.51 -8.66 11.12
C ILE A 10 29.10 -10.06 11.22
N GLU A 11 29.21 -10.60 12.42
CA GLU A 11 29.78 -11.93 12.65
C GLU A 11 28.88 -13.06 12.18
N HIS A 12 27.55 -12.91 12.28
CA HIS A 12 26.59 -13.99 12.05
C HIS A 12 25.82 -13.86 10.74
N TRP A 13 25.80 -12.70 10.11
CA TRP A 13 25.02 -12.45 8.91
C TRP A 13 25.90 -12.01 7.74
N GLN A 14 25.48 -12.36 6.54
CA GLN A 14 26.15 -11.98 5.30
C GLN A 14 25.18 -11.27 4.38
N PRO A 15 25.58 -10.12 3.78
CA PRO A 15 24.78 -9.41 2.81
C PRO A 15 24.93 -10.02 1.41
N TYR A 16 23.82 -10.20 0.72
CA TYR A 16 23.75 -10.64 -0.67
C TYR A 16 23.01 -9.58 -1.49
N ALA A 17 23.66 -9.04 -2.51
CA ALA A 17 23.04 -8.06 -3.39
C ALA A 17 21.80 -8.65 -4.05
N VAL A 18 20.67 -7.96 -3.92
CA VAL A 18 19.44 -8.33 -4.61
C VAL A 18 19.46 -7.69 -5.98
N GLN A 19 19.26 -8.50 -7.02
CA GLN A 19 19.35 -8.08 -8.41
C GLN A 19 18.16 -8.65 -9.19
N THR A 20 17.84 -8.02 -10.33
CA THR A 20 16.96 -8.63 -11.33
C THR A 20 17.67 -9.80 -12.02
N ASP A 21 16.92 -10.62 -12.76
CA ASP A 21 17.47 -11.71 -13.57
C ASP A 21 18.50 -11.21 -14.62
N GLN A 22 18.46 -9.91 -14.94
CA GLN A 22 19.41 -9.26 -15.86
C GLN A 22 20.62 -8.63 -15.14
N GLY A 23 20.76 -8.87 -13.81
CA GLY A 23 21.89 -8.36 -13.02
C GLY A 23 21.77 -6.90 -12.61
N GLN A 24 20.60 -6.25 -12.75
CA GLN A 24 20.40 -4.89 -12.29
C GLN A 24 20.19 -4.86 -10.77
N ASP A 25 21.02 -4.13 -10.04
CA ASP A 25 20.97 -3.99 -8.58
C ASP A 25 20.28 -2.69 -8.12
N GLN A 26 19.99 -1.80 -9.06
CA GLN A 26 19.34 -0.53 -8.78
C GLN A 26 17.85 -0.59 -9.16
N GLY A 27 17.01 -0.18 -8.22
CA GLY A 27 15.57 -0.17 -8.40
C GLY A 27 14.89 1.08 -7.88
N LEU A 28 13.58 0.99 -7.71
CA LEU A 28 12.70 2.10 -7.33
C LEU A 28 12.10 1.88 -5.95
N LEU A 29 12.30 2.86 -5.07
CA LEU A 29 11.63 2.99 -3.78
C LEU A 29 10.53 4.05 -3.87
N THR A 30 9.33 3.69 -3.46
CA THR A 30 8.24 4.63 -3.20
C THR A 30 7.72 4.43 -1.78
N GLY A 31 6.93 5.38 -1.28
CA GLY A 31 6.31 5.28 0.03
C GLY A 31 4.91 4.68 -0.01
N TYR A 32 4.42 4.29 1.16
CA TYR A 32 3.01 4.14 1.50
C TYR A 32 2.82 4.42 2.99
N PHE A 33 1.61 4.79 3.37
CA PHE A 33 1.28 5.19 4.74
C PHE A 33 -0.11 4.71 5.13
N GLU A 34 -0.45 4.79 6.40
CA GLU A 34 -1.80 4.55 6.91
C GLU A 34 -2.53 5.89 7.05
N PRO A 35 -3.49 6.23 6.15
CA PRO A 35 -4.23 7.49 6.22
C PRO A 35 -5.11 7.56 7.47
N GLU A 36 -5.40 8.79 7.92
CA GLU A 36 -6.32 9.09 9.01
C GLU A 36 -7.52 9.83 8.46
N LEU A 37 -8.73 9.29 8.70
CA LEU A 37 -9.98 9.81 8.16
C LEU A 37 -10.98 10.16 9.25
N GLN A 38 -11.80 11.18 8.95
CA GLN A 38 -13.01 11.49 9.71
C GLN A 38 -14.22 10.94 8.94
N LEU A 39 -14.95 10.02 9.55
CA LEU A 39 -16.05 9.30 8.91
C LEU A 39 -17.33 9.43 9.71
N ARG A 40 -18.46 9.13 9.07
CA ARG A 40 -19.77 9.00 9.70
C ARG A 40 -20.32 7.59 9.55
N ARG A 41 -20.98 7.08 10.60
CA ARG A 41 -21.67 5.79 10.52
C ARG A 41 -22.90 5.88 9.64
N ALA A 42 -23.62 6.97 9.69
CA ALA A 42 -24.78 7.24 8.86
C ALA A 42 -24.43 8.23 7.73
N ARG A 43 -25.07 8.07 6.60
CA ARG A 43 -24.99 8.99 5.47
C ARG A 43 -25.63 10.34 5.85
N ASP A 44 -24.97 11.43 5.49
CA ASP A 44 -25.50 12.80 5.60
C ASP A 44 -25.14 13.62 4.33
N ASP A 45 -25.51 14.90 4.28
CA ASP A 45 -25.30 15.75 3.11
C ASP A 45 -23.83 15.91 2.71
N ALA A 46 -22.91 15.85 3.68
CA ALA A 46 -21.48 15.98 3.45
C ALA A 46 -20.77 14.62 3.22
N HIS A 47 -21.30 13.55 3.82
CA HIS A 47 -20.65 12.23 3.79
C HIS A 47 -21.46 11.29 2.89
N GLN A 48 -21.09 11.24 1.60
CA GLN A 48 -21.81 10.55 0.56
C GLN A 48 -21.08 9.32 -0.02
N VAL A 49 -19.78 9.14 0.35
CA VAL A 49 -18.93 8.10 -0.24
C VAL A 49 -18.91 6.87 0.67
N PRO A 50 -19.51 5.74 0.26
CA PRO A 50 -19.57 4.54 1.09
C PRO A 50 -18.22 3.80 1.11
N LEU A 51 -17.87 3.30 2.29
CA LEU A 51 -16.78 2.35 2.50
C LEU A 51 -17.41 1.00 2.89
N TYR A 52 -17.07 -0.05 2.15
CA TYR A 52 -17.76 -1.33 2.25
C TYR A 52 -16.95 -2.40 2.97
N ALA A 53 -17.64 -3.24 3.74
CA ALA A 53 -17.18 -4.57 4.10
C ALA A 53 -17.26 -5.52 2.90
N LEU A 54 -16.76 -6.76 3.07
CA LEU A 54 -16.88 -7.80 2.03
C LEU A 54 -18.36 -8.03 1.67
N PRO A 55 -18.71 -7.96 0.38
CA PRO A 55 -20.06 -8.25 -0.09
C PRO A 55 -20.48 -9.70 0.17
N HIS A 56 -21.78 -9.95 0.24
CA HIS A 56 -22.31 -11.31 0.22
C HIS A 56 -21.89 -12.02 -1.08
N GLY A 57 -21.49 -13.27 -0.99
CA GLY A 57 -21.07 -14.08 -2.12
C GLY A 57 -19.73 -13.70 -2.74
N TRP A 58 -19.00 -12.75 -2.14
CA TRP A 58 -17.64 -12.42 -2.59
C TRP A 58 -16.69 -13.61 -2.36
N GLN A 59 -15.81 -13.86 -3.34
CA GLN A 59 -14.79 -14.91 -3.27
C GLN A 59 -13.43 -14.35 -3.68
N SER A 60 -12.40 -14.74 -2.92
CA SER A 60 -11.03 -14.35 -3.24
C SER A 60 -10.60 -14.89 -4.60
N GLY A 61 -9.89 -14.06 -5.38
CA GLY A 61 -9.38 -14.45 -6.71
C GLY A 61 -10.41 -14.32 -7.84
N GLN A 62 -11.67 -14.10 -7.54
CA GLN A 62 -12.70 -13.88 -8.56
C GLN A 62 -12.92 -12.39 -8.82
N ARG A 63 -13.22 -12.06 -10.09
CA ARG A 63 -13.67 -10.71 -10.45
C ARG A 63 -15.12 -10.52 -10.04
N TRP A 64 -15.34 -9.42 -9.35
CA TRP A 64 -16.66 -8.95 -8.96
C TRP A 64 -17.02 -7.68 -9.74
N HIS A 65 -18.02 -6.89 -9.33
CA HIS A 65 -18.42 -5.67 -10.04
C HIS A 65 -17.29 -4.61 -10.02
N THR A 66 -17.17 -3.85 -11.12
CA THR A 66 -16.25 -2.70 -11.19
C THR A 66 -16.73 -1.56 -10.29
N ARG A 67 -15.85 -0.61 -9.97
CA ARG A 67 -16.25 0.64 -9.29
C ARG A 67 -17.42 1.32 -9.99
N GLN A 68 -17.36 1.47 -11.32
CA GLN A 68 -18.44 2.11 -12.08
C GLN A 68 -19.78 1.43 -11.86
N VAL A 69 -19.84 0.11 -11.93
CA VAL A 69 -21.09 -0.64 -11.70
C VAL A 69 -21.58 -0.46 -10.26
N MET A 70 -20.66 -0.53 -9.27
CA MET A 70 -21.02 -0.34 -7.87
C MET A 70 -21.58 1.07 -7.60
N ASP A 71 -21.06 2.07 -8.29
CA ASP A 71 -21.44 3.47 -8.09
C ASP A 71 -22.70 3.86 -8.90
N SER A 72 -23.06 3.12 -9.97
CA SER A 72 -24.12 3.51 -10.89
C SER A 72 -25.32 2.56 -10.95
N ASP A 73 -25.24 1.37 -10.34
CA ASP A 73 -26.37 0.41 -10.31
C ASP A 73 -27.15 0.51 -8.98
N PRO A 74 -28.39 1.08 -9.00
CA PRO A 74 -29.18 1.24 -7.79
C PRO A 74 -29.54 -0.10 -7.11
N ALA A 75 -29.76 -1.17 -7.89
CA ALA A 75 -30.09 -2.47 -7.34
C ALA A 75 -28.91 -3.07 -6.58
N LEU A 76 -27.69 -2.91 -7.11
CA LEU A 76 -26.47 -3.33 -6.44
C LEU A 76 -26.19 -2.48 -5.19
N GLN A 77 -26.40 -1.16 -5.25
CA GLN A 77 -26.27 -0.28 -4.07
C GLN A 77 -27.23 -0.68 -2.96
N GLN A 78 -28.48 -1.02 -3.31
CA GLN A 78 -29.47 -1.54 -2.35
C GLN A 78 -29.00 -2.86 -1.72
N ALA A 79 -28.45 -3.78 -2.53
CA ALA A 79 -27.94 -5.06 -2.05
C ALA A 79 -26.67 -4.92 -1.17
N LEU A 80 -25.95 -3.80 -1.28
CA LEU A 80 -24.76 -3.49 -0.50
C LEU A 80 -25.05 -2.60 0.72
N ALA A 81 -26.28 -2.18 0.94
CA ALA A 81 -26.60 -1.23 2.01
C ALA A 81 -26.19 -1.73 3.40
N ASP A 82 -26.33 -3.04 3.68
CA ASP A 82 -25.91 -3.68 4.93
C ASP A 82 -24.38 -3.89 5.04
N LYS A 83 -23.64 -3.64 3.96
CA LYS A 83 -22.18 -3.76 3.90
C LYS A 83 -21.45 -2.43 4.04
N VAL A 84 -22.16 -1.32 4.12
CA VAL A 84 -21.52 -0.02 4.36
C VAL A 84 -21.07 0.06 5.82
N ILE A 85 -19.77 0.16 6.00
CA ILE A 85 -19.14 0.34 7.33
C ILE A 85 -19.31 1.79 7.80
N ALA A 86 -18.97 2.73 6.92
CA ALA A 86 -19.00 4.15 7.19
C ALA A 86 -19.02 4.95 5.88
N TRP A 87 -19.26 6.25 6.02
CA TRP A 87 -19.34 7.20 4.93
C TRP A 87 -18.24 8.24 5.02
N ALA A 88 -17.51 8.46 3.94
CA ALA A 88 -16.52 9.52 3.82
C ALA A 88 -17.10 10.76 3.13
N ALA A 89 -16.53 11.92 3.42
CA ALA A 89 -16.91 13.18 2.77
C ALA A 89 -16.17 13.37 1.44
N ASP A 90 -14.87 13.05 1.40
CA ASP A 90 -14.02 13.25 0.22
C ASP A 90 -13.79 11.93 -0.52
N PRO A 91 -14.25 11.83 -1.80
CA PRO A 91 -14.04 10.64 -2.61
C PRO A 91 -12.55 10.40 -2.98
N ILE A 92 -11.72 11.44 -3.00
CA ILE A 92 -10.28 11.27 -3.20
C ILE A 92 -9.62 10.67 -1.97
N GLU A 93 -9.97 11.12 -0.76
CA GLU A 93 -9.47 10.50 0.48
C GLU A 93 -9.93 9.03 0.60
N ALA A 94 -11.18 8.73 0.24
CA ALA A 94 -11.68 7.36 0.19
C ALA A 94 -10.91 6.50 -0.84
N LEU A 95 -10.55 7.06 -2.00
CA LEU A 95 -9.70 6.38 -2.98
C LEU A 95 -8.28 6.17 -2.46
N VAL A 96 -7.69 7.16 -1.80
CA VAL A 96 -6.37 7.03 -1.16
C VAL A 96 -6.39 5.89 -0.15
N LEU A 97 -7.39 5.83 0.75
CA LEU A 97 -7.55 4.73 1.70
C LEU A 97 -7.57 3.37 0.99
N GLN A 98 -8.31 3.24 -0.11
CA GLN A 98 -8.39 1.98 -0.86
C GLN A 98 -7.05 1.61 -1.54
N ILE A 99 -6.26 2.59 -1.95
CA ILE A 99 -4.93 2.37 -2.55
C ILE A 99 -3.92 1.96 -1.48
N GLN A 100 -3.96 2.60 -0.32
CA GLN A 100 -3.10 2.28 0.82
C GLN A 100 -3.46 0.93 1.49
N GLY A 101 -4.71 0.48 1.33
CA GLY A 101 -5.20 -0.83 1.78
C GLY A 101 -5.63 -0.89 3.24
N SER A 102 -5.24 0.06 4.07
CA SER A 102 -5.74 0.23 5.43
C SER A 102 -5.67 1.70 5.85
N GLY A 103 -6.43 2.06 6.87
CA GLY A 103 -6.43 3.43 7.42
C GLY A 103 -6.97 3.48 8.84
N ARG A 104 -6.64 4.53 9.55
CA ARG A 104 -7.22 4.88 10.84
C ARG A 104 -8.42 5.75 10.61
N ALA A 105 -9.47 5.55 11.38
CA ALA A 105 -10.67 6.35 11.28
C ALA A 105 -11.20 6.74 12.66
N THR A 106 -11.71 7.96 12.75
CA THR A 106 -12.63 8.37 13.79
C THR A 106 -14.02 8.36 13.18
N ILE A 107 -14.86 7.42 13.60
CA ILE A 107 -16.24 7.30 13.13
C ILE A 107 -17.15 7.98 14.13
N THR A 108 -17.90 9.00 13.68
CA THR A 108 -18.98 9.60 14.47
C THR A 108 -20.23 8.75 14.30
N GLU A 109 -20.73 8.21 15.39
CA GLU A 109 -21.93 7.39 15.46
C GLU A 109 -23.21 8.28 15.43
N PRO A 110 -24.40 7.74 15.17
CA PRO A 110 -25.66 8.51 15.13
C PRO A 110 -26.00 9.26 16.42
N ASP A 111 -25.54 8.78 17.56
CA ASP A 111 -25.72 9.42 18.88
C ASP A 111 -24.69 10.54 19.15
N GLY A 112 -23.78 10.81 18.18
CA GLY A 112 -22.72 11.80 18.30
C GLY A 112 -21.44 11.30 18.99
N SER A 113 -21.43 10.10 19.53
CA SER A 113 -20.23 9.50 20.08
C SER A 113 -19.19 9.22 19.01
N GLN A 114 -17.92 9.15 19.40
CA GLN A 114 -16.81 8.90 18.46
C GLN A 114 -16.09 7.59 18.80
N ARG A 115 -15.86 6.79 17.78
CA ARG A 115 -15.08 5.55 17.88
C ARG A 115 -13.83 5.63 17.02
N ARG A 116 -12.69 5.35 17.64
CA ARG A 116 -11.42 5.18 16.90
C ARG A 116 -11.28 3.73 16.48
N VAL A 117 -11.13 3.54 15.18
CA VAL A 117 -11.01 2.21 14.57
C VAL A 117 -9.90 2.21 13.51
N ARG A 118 -9.44 1.01 13.18
CA ARG A 118 -8.71 0.75 11.94
C ARG A 118 -9.66 0.13 10.93
N LEU A 119 -9.70 0.68 9.73
CA LEU A 119 -10.25 0.02 8.58
C LEU A 119 -9.13 -0.82 7.96
N ALA A 120 -9.14 -2.11 8.27
CA ALA A 120 -8.13 -3.05 7.80
C ALA A 120 -8.57 -3.69 6.49
N PHE A 121 -7.61 -3.97 5.60
CA PHE A 121 -7.88 -4.67 4.34
C PHE A 121 -8.59 -6.01 4.58
N ALA A 122 -9.69 -6.23 3.88
CA ALA A 122 -10.43 -7.48 3.92
C ALA A 122 -10.42 -8.21 2.56
N GLY A 123 -10.34 -7.45 1.47
CA GLY A 123 -10.30 -8.00 0.12
C GLY A 123 -10.49 -6.90 -0.93
N HIS A 124 -10.60 -7.31 -2.18
CA HIS A 124 -10.89 -6.39 -3.30
C HIS A 124 -11.74 -7.09 -4.37
N ASN A 125 -12.31 -6.32 -5.28
CA ASN A 125 -13.20 -6.82 -6.34
C ASN A 125 -12.52 -7.55 -7.50
N GLY A 126 -11.26 -7.95 -7.39
CA GLY A 126 -10.52 -8.72 -8.40
C GLY A 126 -10.05 -7.94 -9.63
N HIS A 127 -10.38 -6.66 -9.75
CA HIS A 127 -9.92 -5.83 -10.86
C HIS A 127 -8.50 -5.29 -10.63
N PRO A 128 -7.70 -5.06 -11.71
CA PRO A 128 -6.40 -4.45 -11.60
C PRO A 128 -6.53 -2.98 -11.17
N TYR A 129 -5.56 -2.51 -10.40
CA TYR A 129 -5.43 -1.08 -10.11
C TYR A 129 -5.04 -0.30 -11.37
N ARG A 130 -5.69 0.85 -11.58
CA ARG A 130 -5.30 1.83 -12.60
C ARG A 130 -5.11 3.19 -11.92
N SER A 131 -3.92 3.77 -12.11
CA SER A 131 -3.58 5.09 -11.57
C SER A 131 -4.36 6.19 -12.30
N ILE A 132 -5.18 6.93 -11.57
CA ILE A 132 -5.90 8.09 -12.11
C ILE A 132 -4.94 9.23 -12.45
N GLY A 133 -3.85 9.42 -11.67
CA GLY A 133 -2.83 10.43 -11.97
C GLY A 133 -2.07 10.09 -13.26
N ARG A 134 -1.70 8.83 -13.46
CA ARG A 134 -1.09 8.39 -14.71
C ARG A 134 -2.02 8.58 -15.90
N TRP A 135 -3.30 8.24 -15.73
CA TRP A 135 -4.30 8.44 -16.77
C TRP A 135 -4.43 9.92 -17.15
N LEU A 136 -4.49 10.84 -16.18
CA LEU A 136 -4.54 12.28 -16.45
C LEU A 136 -3.32 12.78 -17.23
N LEU A 137 -2.12 12.28 -16.90
CA LEU A 137 -0.89 12.58 -17.66
C LEU A 137 -0.95 12.06 -19.10
N ASP A 138 -1.40 10.81 -19.27
CA ASP A 138 -1.48 10.15 -20.59
C ASP A 138 -2.54 10.80 -21.50
N GLN A 139 -3.59 11.38 -20.92
CA GLN A 139 -4.60 12.17 -21.64
C GLN A 139 -4.16 13.62 -21.90
N GLY A 140 -3.02 14.05 -21.37
CA GLY A 140 -2.59 15.46 -21.46
C GLY A 140 -3.42 16.44 -20.62
N GLU A 141 -4.22 15.95 -19.69
CA GLU A 141 -5.13 16.74 -18.84
C GLU A 141 -4.38 17.46 -17.71
N THR A 142 -3.22 16.99 -17.35
CA THR A 142 -2.33 17.61 -16.36
C THR A 142 -0.86 17.35 -16.71
N ARG A 143 0.03 18.15 -16.15
CA ARG A 143 1.49 17.89 -16.14
C ARG A 143 1.97 17.34 -14.82
N ASP A 144 1.10 17.30 -13.81
CA ASP A 144 1.39 16.82 -12.48
C ASP A 144 0.41 15.69 -12.10
N GLY A 145 0.90 14.45 -12.07
CA GLY A 145 0.14 13.26 -11.67
C GLY A 145 0.25 12.95 -10.17
N SER A 146 0.79 13.86 -9.36
CA SER A 146 0.80 13.76 -7.90
C SER A 146 -0.61 13.93 -7.32
N TRP A 147 -0.79 13.62 -6.03
CA TRP A 147 -2.08 13.84 -5.36
C TRP A 147 -2.47 15.32 -5.33
N ASP A 148 -1.52 16.23 -5.23
CA ASP A 148 -1.77 17.66 -5.30
C ASP A 148 -2.25 18.06 -6.69
N GLY A 149 -1.60 17.56 -7.75
CA GLY A 149 -2.02 17.76 -9.13
C GLY A 149 -3.40 17.18 -9.44
N ILE A 150 -3.69 15.95 -8.96
CA ILE A 150 -5.02 15.34 -9.06
C ILE A 150 -6.07 16.19 -8.36
N THR A 151 -5.80 16.64 -7.13
CA THR A 151 -6.73 17.45 -6.35
C THR A 151 -6.98 18.81 -7.02
N ALA A 152 -5.94 19.44 -7.55
CA ALA A 152 -6.08 20.69 -8.31
C ALA A 152 -6.93 20.51 -9.57
N TRP A 153 -6.70 19.41 -10.30
CA TRP A 153 -7.47 19.07 -11.50
C TRP A 153 -8.95 18.82 -11.17
N VAL A 154 -9.25 18.07 -10.10
CA VAL A 154 -10.63 17.79 -9.64
C VAL A 154 -11.34 19.09 -9.26
N ARG A 155 -10.68 20.01 -8.56
CA ARG A 155 -11.25 21.33 -8.21
C ARG A 155 -11.61 22.15 -9.45
N ALA A 156 -10.80 22.06 -10.50
CA ALA A 156 -11.06 22.74 -11.77
C ALA A 156 -12.14 22.04 -12.61
N HIS A 157 -12.38 20.74 -12.40
CA HIS A 157 -13.30 19.91 -13.20
C HIS A 157 -14.23 19.06 -12.32
N PRO A 158 -14.99 19.64 -11.38
CA PRO A 158 -15.79 18.88 -10.40
C PRO A 158 -16.81 17.95 -11.06
N GLN A 159 -17.36 18.32 -12.21
CA GLN A 159 -18.30 17.49 -12.98
C GLN A 159 -17.66 16.24 -13.59
N ARG A 160 -16.33 16.16 -13.67
CA ARG A 160 -15.58 15.01 -14.22
C ARG A 160 -15.02 14.09 -13.14
N LEU A 161 -15.22 14.42 -11.85
CA LEU A 161 -14.70 13.64 -10.74
C LEU A 161 -15.12 12.18 -10.81
N GLN A 162 -16.41 11.92 -10.99
CA GLN A 162 -16.93 10.55 -11.04
C GLN A 162 -16.31 9.74 -12.18
N SER A 163 -16.21 10.34 -13.37
CA SER A 163 -15.56 9.69 -14.52
C SER A 163 -14.10 9.40 -14.27
N LEU A 164 -13.39 10.29 -13.57
CA LEU A 164 -12.00 10.08 -13.18
C LEU A 164 -11.86 8.90 -12.19
N LEU A 165 -12.72 8.81 -11.19
CA LEU A 165 -12.72 7.70 -10.23
C LEU A 165 -12.96 6.36 -10.91
N TRP A 166 -13.81 6.31 -11.93
CA TRP A 166 -14.12 5.09 -12.70
C TRP A 166 -12.96 4.59 -13.58
N VAL A 167 -11.96 5.42 -13.85
CA VAL A 167 -10.71 4.96 -14.49
C VAL A 167 -10.06 3.83 -13.69
N ASN A 168 -10.15 3.89 -12.36
CA ASN A 168 -9.72 2.80 -11.49
C ASN A 168 -10.91 1.86 -11.18
N PRO A 169 -11.01 0.70 -11.86
CA PRO A 169 -12.12 -0.23 -11.65
C PRO A 169 -12.04 -0.96 -10.31
N ARG A 170 -10.89 -0.89 -9.63
CA ARG A 170 -10.65 -1.60 -8.38
C ARG A 170 -11.37 -0.92 -7.22
N VAL A 171 -12.03 -1.75 -6.40
CA VAL A 171 -12.60 -1.37 -5.10
C VAL A 171 -12.01 -2.28 -4.04
N VAL A 172 -11.60 -1.69 -2.92
CA VAL A 172 -11.12 -2.41 -1.74
C VAL A 172 -12.21 -2.45 -0.69
N PHE A 173 -12.35 -3.61 -0.07
CA PHE A 173 -13.26 -3.87 1.03
C PHE A 173 -12.50 -3.92 2.34
N PHE A 174 -13.13 -3.49 3.42
CA PHE A 174 -12.50 -3.34 4.72
C PHE A 174 -13.18 -4.19 5.78
N ARG A 175 -12.50 -4.42 6.88
CA ARG A 175 -13.08 -4.82 8.15
C ARG A 175 -12.73 -3.78 9.21
N GLU A 176 -13.66 -3.54 10.10
CA GLU A 176 -13.45 -2.63 11.23
C GLU A 176 -12.74 -3.38 12.36
N GLU A 177 -11.62 -2.82 12.82
CA GLU A 177 -10.86 -3.32 13.97
C GLU A 177 -10.81 -2.22 15.04
N PRO A 178 -11.08 -2.51 16.31
CA PRO A 178 -10.92 -1.52 17.37
C PRO A 178 -9.49 -1.00 17.43
N LEU A 179 -9.32 0.32 17.50
CA LEU A 179 -8.02 0.96 17.71
C LEU A 179 -7.96 1.52 19.13
N ALA A 180 -7.68 0.63 20.09
CA ALA A 180 -7.53 1.02 21.49
C ALA A 180 -6.32 1.99 21.65
N PRO A 181 -6.33 2.88 22.66
CA PRO A 181 -5.22 3.80 22.92
C PRO A 181 -3.86 3.11 23.01
N GLN A 182 -3.80 1.91 23.58
CA GLN A 182 -2.59 1.10 23.73
C GLN A 182 -2.06 0.56 22.39
N ALA A 183 -2.91 0.51 21.36
CA ALA A 183 -2.57 0.08 20.01
C ALA A 183 -2.33 1.26 19.06
N ALA A 184 -2.38 2.50 19.55
CA ALA A 184 -2.22 3.70 18.75
C ALA A 184 -0.87 3.75 18.00
N ASP A 185 0.19 3.19 18.61
CA ASP A 185 1.55 3.14 18.04
C ASP A 185 1.86 1.84 17.29
N ILE A 186 0.83 0.99 17.10
CA ILE A 186 0.97 -0.27 16.36
C ILE A 186 0.45 -0.05 14.94
N GLY A 187 1.27 -0.36 13.94
CA GLY A 187 0.90 -0.29 12.52
C GLY A 187 -0.14 -1.34 12.11
N PRO A 188 -0.69 -1.23 10.89
CA PRO A 188 -1.60 -2.24 10.36
C PRO A 188 -0.87 -3.58 10.18
N ARG A 189 -1.62 -4.67 10.09
CA ARG A 189 -1.03 -5.97 9.73
C ARG A 189 -0.72 -6.00 8.25
N GLY A 190 0.57 -6.22 7.91
CA GLY A 190 1.00 -6.47 6.54
C GLY A 190 0.63 -7.87 6.06
N ALA A 191 0.97 -8.18 4.81
CA ALA A 191 0.68 -9.48 4.18
C ALA A 191 1.37 -10.66 4.88
N GLN A 192 2.48 -10.43 5.59
CA GLN A 192 3.11 -11.43 6.47
C GLN A 192 2.24 -11.78 7.69
N GLY A 193 1.18 -11.02 8.00
CA GLY A 193 0.34 -11.21 9.19
C GLY A 193 0.86 -10.56 10.46
N VAL A 194 1.95 -9.78 10.40
CA VAL A 194 2.53 -9.05 11.54
C VAL A 194 2.29 -7.55 11.42
N PRO A 195 2.27 -6.80 12.53
CA PRO A 195 2.17 -5.35 12.49
C PRO A 195 3.35 -4.70 11.79
N LEU A 196 3.06 -3.74 10.91
CA LEU A 196 4.08 -2.94 10.25
C LEU A 196 4.70 -1.92 11.20
N THR A 197 6.00 -1.76 11.12
CA THR A 197 6.76 -0.77 11.89
C THR A 197 7.14 0.39 10.99
N PRO A 198 6.76 1.64 11.34
CA PRO A 198 7.14 2.82 10.57
C PRO A 198 8.64 2.87 10.33
N ARG A 199 9.02 3.14 9.08
CA ARG A 199 10.42 3.29 8.63
C ARG A 199 11.30 2.04 8.81
N ARG A 200 10.66 0.85 9.00
CA ARG A 200 11.32 -0.45 9.15
C ARG A 200 10.69 -1.55 8.31
N SER A 201 9.40 -1.44 8.00
CA SER A 201 8.72 -2.40 7.16
C SER A 201 8.70 -1.95 5.71
N VAL A 202 8.82 -2.90 4.80
CA VAL A 202 8.70 -2.69 3.36
C VAL A 202 7.74 -3.70 2.75
N ALA A 203 6.99 -3.24 1.74
CA ALA A 203 6.21 -4.09 0.88
C ALA A 203 7.05 -4.46 -0.36
N VAL A 204 6.99 -5.73 -0.74
CA VAL A 204 7.83 -6.35 -1.76
C VAL A 204 7.01 -7.19 -2.73
N ASP A 205 7.62 -7.63 -3.81
CA ASP A 205 7.13 -8.76 -4.60
C ASP A 205 7.53 -10.07 -3.89
N PRO A 206 6.57 -10.83 -3.32
CA PRO A 206 6.89 -12.03 -2.56
C PRO A 206 7.47 -13.18 -3.41
N ASN A 207 7.30 -13.12 -4.74
CA ASN A 207 7.92 -14.08 -5.65
C ASN A 207 9.43 -13.85 -5.80
N SER A 208 9.89 -12.62 -5.52
CA SER A 208 11.30 -12.23 -5.62
C SER A 208 11.97 -12.12 -4.25
N VAL A 209 11.24 -11.61 -3.24
CA VAL A 209 11.75 -11.40 -1.88
C VAL A 209 10.75 -11.98 -0.88
N PRO A 210 11.04 -13.11 -0.25
CA PRO A 210 10.15 -13.75 0.72
C PRO A 210 9.85 -12.86 1.93
N TYR A 211 8.64 -12.97 2.49
CA TYR A 211 8.32 -12.29 3.75
C TYR A 211 9.23 -12.73 4.90
N GLY A 212 9.56 -11.79 5.77
CA GLY A 212 10.49 -12.01 6.88
C GLY A 212 11.95 -11.76 6.51
N THR A 213 12.27 -11.58 5.21
CA THR A 213 13.65 -11.28 4.81
C THR A 213 14.10 -9.95 5.40
N ALA A 214 15.19 -9.99 6.16
CA ALA A 214 15.89 -8.80 6.61
C ALA A 214 16.72 -8.23 5.45
N LEU A 215 16.58 -6.95 5.18
CA LEU A 215 17.20 -6.26 4.05
C LEU A 215 17.99 -5.04 4.54
N TRP A 216 19.19 -4.88 4.02
CA TRP A 216 19.93 -3.63 4.16
C TRP A 216 19.60 -2.73 2.98
N LEU A 217 18.75 -1.73 3.21
CA LEU A 217 18.29 -0.77 2.22
C LEU A 217 19.22 0.44 2.21
N GLN A 218 19.74 0.78 1.04
CA GLN A 218 20.49 2.02 0.76
C GLN A 218 19.71 2.85 -0.26
N THR A 219 19.57 4.12 0.03
CA THR A 219 18.89 5.07 -0.85
C THR A 219 19.46 6.47 -0.68
N GLU A 220 19.41 7.26 -1.75
CA GLU A 220 19.83 8.64 -1.81
C GLU A 220 18.70 9.48 -2.39
N GLY A 221 18.25 10.48 -1.63
CA GLY A 221 17.17 11.35 -2.03
C GLY A 221 16.72 12.30 -0.95
N VAL A 222 15.84 13.22 -1.29
CA VAL A 222 15.36 14.27 -0.38
C VAL A 222 14.48 13.69 0.73
N ALA A 223 13.56 12.79 0.38
CA ALA A 223 12.61 12.22 1.34
C ALA A 223 13.26 11.20 2.29
N LEU A 224 14.22 10.44 1.79
CA LEU A 224 14.90 9.40 2.56
C LEU A 224 16.33 9.25 2.06
N SER A 225 17.30 9.40 2.95
CA SER A 225 18.72 9.25 2.64
C SER A 225 19.41 8.31 3.62
N GLY A 226 20.52 7.70 3.17
CA GLY A 226 21.37 6.82 3.95
C GLY A 226 20.98 5.35 3.84
N ALA A 227 21.51 4.55 4.78
CA ALA A 227 21.31 3.12 4.82
C ALA A 227 20.64 2.68 6.12
N ARG A 228 19.81 1.63 6.04
CA ARG A 228 19.08 1.10 7.19
C ARG A 228 18.63 -0.34 6.99
N MET A 229 18.47 -1.04 8.07
CA MET A 229 17.82 -2.35 8.06
C MET A 229 16.30 -2.18 7.98
N VAL A 230 15.68 -2.91 7.07
CA VAL A 230 14.23 -3.04 6.91
C VAL A 230 13.84 -4.51 6.80
N VAL A 231 12.57 -4.82 6.97
CA VAL A 231 12.07 -6.20 6.87
C VAL A 231 10.94 -6.25 5.84
N ALA A 232 10.96 -7.26 4.97
CA ALA A 232 9.92 -7.55 4.01
C ALA A 232 8.69 -8.11 4.75
N GLN A 233 7.65 -7.31 4.96
CA GLN A 233 6.51 -7.68 5.79
C GLN A 233 5.15 -7.45 5.11
N ASP A 234 5.17 -6.90 3.90
CA ASP A 234 3.96 -6.55 3.19
C ASP A 234 4.12 -6.73 1.68
N THR A 235 3.03 -6.56 0.94
CA THR A 235 3.00 -6.58 -0.52
C THR A 235 1.96 -5.62 -1.07
N GLY A 236 1.98 -5.41 -2.37
CA GLY A 236 0.96 -4.65 -3.10
C GLY A 236 0.93 -5.03 -4.58
N GLY A 237 -0.25 -4.99 -5.19
CA GLY A 237 -0.44 -5.44 -6.58
C GLY A 237 0.32 -4.67 -7.66
N ALA A 238 0.97 -3.55 -7.31
CA ALA A 238 1.83 -2.77 -8.20
C ALA A 238 3.33 -2.99 -7.93
N ILE A 239 3.69 -3.89 -6.99
CA ILE A 239 5.06 -4.20 -6.63
C ILE A 239 5.46 -5.47 -7.37
N VAL A 240 6.27 -5.32 -8.41
CA VAL A 240 6.72 -6.43 -9.25
C VAL A 240 8.23 -6.38 -9.41
N GLY A 241 8.89 -7.53 -9.19
CA GLY A 241 10.32 -7.72 -9.37
C GLY A 241 11.17 -7.47 -8.12
N ALA A 242 12.42 -7.95 -8.18
CA ALA A 242 13.32 -8.06 -7.04
C ALA A 242 13.81 -6.70 -6.48
N VAL A 243 13.90 -5.68 -7.31
CA VAL A 243 14.42 -4.34 -6.93
C VAL A 243 13.32 -3.27 -6.92
N ARG A 244 12.12 -3.66 -6.47
CA ARG A 244 10.96 -2.77 -6.30
C ARG A 244 10.43 -2.87 -4.89
N ALA A 245 10.33 -1.74 -4.19
CA ALA A 245 9.81 -1.72 -2.83
C ALA A 245 8.92 -0.51 -2.56
N TYR A 246 7.96 -0.70 -1.62
CA TYR A 246 7.20 0.37 -0.99
C TYR A 246 7.62 0.43 0.49
N PHE A 247 8.03 1.60 0.92
CA PHE A 247 8.51 1.86 2.28
C PHE A 247 7.37 2.36 3.15
N PHE A 248 7.09 1.66 4.25
CA PHE A 248 6.06 2.07 5.18
C PHE A 248 6.52 3.30 5.98
N THR A 249 5.94 4.45 5.70
CA THR A 249 6.32 5.71 6.34
C THR A 249 5.67 5.91 7.70
N GLY A 250 4.57 5.20 7.98
CA GLY A 250 3.81 5.28 9.23
C GLY A 250 2.39 5.78 9.01
N TRP A 251 1.93 6.68 9.86
CA TRP A 251 0.58 7.27 9.82
C TRP A 251 0.62 8.76 10.11
N GLY A 252 -0.50 9.44 9.86
CA GLY A 252 -0.66 10.88 10.05
C GLY A 252 0.05 11.74 9.01
N GLN A 253 0.02 13.05 9.21
CA GLN A 253 0.44 14.02 8.20
C GLN A 253 1.92 13.90 7.83
N ALA A 254 2.82 13.74 8.81
CA ALA A 254 4.25 13.60 8.53
C ALA A 254 4.60 12.35 7.70
N ALA A 255 3.87 11.25 7.88
CA ALA A 255 4.03 10.05 7.08
C ALA A 255 3.53 10.25 5.65
N LYS A 256 2.39 10.93 5.48
CA LYS A 256 1.82 11.34 4.19
C LYS A 256 2.79 12.24 3.42
N ASP A 257 3.35 13.26 4.06
CA ASP A 257 4.30 14.18 3.44
C ASP A 257 5.57 13.46 2.98
N THR A 258 6.06 12.52 3.78
CA THR A 258 7.20 11.67 3.41
C THR A 258 6.86 10.77 2.23
N GLU A 259 5.70 10.11 2.24
CA GLU A 259 5.24 9.24 1.15
C GLU A 259 5.14 10.00 -0.17
N TYR A 260 4.55 11.18 -0.17
CA TYR A 260 4.35 12.00 -1.38
C TYR A 260 5.67 12.38 -2.06
N GLN A 261 6.74 12.53 -1.29
CA GLN A 261 8.06 12.87 -1.80
C GLN A 261 8.92 11.63 -2.10
N LEU A 262 8.52 10.44 -1.62
CA LEU A 262 9.33 9.23 -1.70
C LEU A 262 9.15 8.52 -3.05
N LYS A 263 9.88 8.98 -4.04
CA LYS A 263 10.03 8.31 -5.33
C LYS A 263 11.49 8.46 -5.75
N GLN A 264 12.32 7.48 -5.39
CA GLN A 264 13.77 7.60 -5.54
C GLN A 264 14.43 6.26 -5.81
N ARG A 265 15.69 6.29 -6.24
CA ARG A 265 16.49 5.09 -6.50
C ARG A 265 16.88 4.41 -5.19
N MET A 266 16.96 3.09 -5.22
CA MET A 266 17.44 2.27 -4.12
C MET A 266 18.36 1.16 -4.59
N ARG A 267 19.17 0.66 -3.66
CA ARG A 267 19.83 -0.64 -3.70
C ARG A 267 19.59 -1.33 -2.37
N TRP A 268 19.58 -2.64 -2.38
CA TRP A 268 19.47 -3.40 -1.14
C TRP A 268 20.16 -4.74 -1.20
N TRP A 269 20.41 -5.28 -0.02
CA TRP A 269 21.05 -6.57 0.19
C TRP A 269 20.19 -7.40 1.13
N ALA A 270 19.93 -8.65 0.77
CA ALA A 270 19.34 -9.61 1.68
C ALA A 270 20.38 -10.00 2.73
N LEU A 271 20.02 -9.90 3.99
CA LEU A 271 20.85 -10.34 5.10
C LEU A 271 20.48 -11.78 5.45
N LEU A 272 21.37 -12.71 5.19
CA LEU A 272 21.17 -14.12 5.50
C LEU A 272 22.16 -14.60 6.55
N PRO A 273 21.78 -15.53 7.44
CA PRO A 273 22.71 -16.15 8.37
C PRO A 273 23.86 -16.84 7.63
N ARG A 274 25.08 -16.70 8.09
CA ARG A 274 26.28 -17.29 7.45
C ARG A 274 26.24 -18.82 7.39
N THR A 275 25.38 -19.45 8.19
CA THR A 275 25.19 -20.91 8.25
C THR A 275 24.22 -21.45 7.20
N VAL A 276 23.55 -20.58 6.45
CA VAL A 276 22.65 -21.01 5.36
C VAL A 276 23.47 -21.32 4.12
N PRO A 277 23.54 -22.59 3.66
CA PRO A 277 24.15 -22.90 2.37
C PRO A 277 23.30 -22.23 1.28
N LEU A 278 23.93 -21.45 0.42
CA LEU A 278 23.27 -21.00 -0.80
C LEU A 278 23.54 -22.04 -1.88
N ASP A 279 22.50 -22.62 -2.46
CA ASP A 279 22.64 -23.39 -3.69
C ASP A 279 23.23 -22.45 -4.74
N GLN A 280 24.45 -22.74 -5.16
CA GLN A 280 25.04 -22.02 -6.28
C GLN A 280 24.18 -22.32 -7.51
N PRO A 281 23.82 -21.30 -8.32
CA PRO A 281 23.15 -21.58 -9.58
C PRO A 281 24.01 -22.57 -10.35
N THR A 282 23.47 -23.76 -10.62
CA THR A 282 24.11 -24.75 -11.46
C THR A 282 24.35 -24.08 -12.81
N SER A 283 25.61 -23.77 -13.09
CA SER A 283 26.03 -23.35 -14.43
C SER A 283 25.74 -24.50 -15.37
N THR A 284 24.64 -24.45 -16.08
CA THR A 284 24.43 -25.29 -17.25
C THR A 284 25.47 -24.88 -18.28
N LYS A 285 26.65 -25.52 -18.20
CA LYS A 285 27.56 -25.58 -19.34
C LYS A 285 26.79 -26.26 -20.46
N GLY A 286 26.36 -25.49 -21.45
CA GLY A 286 25.96 -26.01 -22.74
C GLY A 286 27.14 -26.78 -23.31
N THR A 287 27.06 -28.11 -23.23
CA THR A 287 27.86 -28.97 -24.10
C THR A 287 27.32 -28.77 -25.51
N GLY A 288 27.99 -27.91 -26.26
CA GLY A 288 27.93 -27.97 -27.70
C GLY A 288 28.69 -29.22 -28.12
N ASP A 289 28.00 -30.10 -28.80
CA ASP A 289 28.61 -31.10 -29.66
C ASP A 289 27.73 -31.30 -30.90
N GLY A 290 28.43 -31.23 -32.09
CA GLY A 290 27.98 -31.78 -33.36
C GLY A 290 27.43 -30.78 -34.35
#